data_0fa6cca0786a793b18e8ffbf0e8a2a80
#
_entry.id   0fa6cca0786a793b18e8ffbf0e8a2a80
#
_cell.length_a   1.000
_cell.length_b   1.000
_cell.length_c   1.000
_cell.angle_alpha   90.00
_cell.angle_beta   90.00
_cell.angle_gamma   90.00
#
_symmetry.space_group_name_H-M   'P 1'
#
loop_
_entity.id
_entity.type
_entity.pdbx_description
1 polymer ?
#
loop_
_entity_poly.entity_id
_entity_poly.type
_entity_poly.pdbx_seq_one_letter_code
_entity_poly.pdbx_strand_id
1 'polypeptide(L)' 'METITGVHRNHFGDIISFVTSEGRIISYRKALAEAENGCIQGVQSFEDSDGNLSLLPETDQSFDHYPNLF' A
#
# COMPACT_ATOMS: atom_id res chain seq x y z
N MET A 1 4.51 -12.42 9.62
CA MET A 1 4.94 -11.18 8.94
C MET A 1 3.86 -10.78 7.94
N GLU A 2 3.35 -9.58 8.07
CA GLU A 2 2.23 -9.14 7.23
C GLU A 2 2.71 -8.44 5.96
N THR A 3 2.10 -8.79 4.84
CA THR A 3 2.42 -8.20 3.54
C THR A 3 1.14 -7.72 2.87
N ILE A 4 1.29 -6.96 1.78
CA ILE A 4 0.15 -6.54 0.97
C ILE A 4 -0.12 -7.60 -0.09
N THR A 5 -1.35 -8.07 -0.16
CA THR A 5 -1.76 -9.10 -1.14
C THR A 5 -2.69 -8.57 -2.20
N GLY A 6 -3.31 -7.40 -1.99
CA GLY A 6 -4.19 -6.80 -2.97
C GLY A 6 -4.45 -5.35 -2.67
N VAL A 7 -5.14 -4.69 -3.59
CA VAL A 7 -5.45 -3.26 -3.45
C VAL A 7 -6.93 -3.04 -3.71
N HIS A 8 -7.45 -1.93 -3.20
CA HIS A 8 -8.80 -1.45 -3.50
C HIS A 8 -8.65 -0.07 -4.15
N ARG A 9 -9.09 0.04 -5.40
CA ARG A 9 -9.05 1.29 -6.16
C ARG A 9 -10.44 1.87 -6.29
N ASN A 10 -10.53 3.21 -6.32
CA ASN A 10 -11.79 3.86 -6.65
C ASN A 10 -11.97 3.86 -8.18
N HIS A 11 -13.08 4.41 -8.66
CA HIS A 11 -13.36 4.40 -10.11
C HIS A 11 -12.44 5.37 -10.88
N PHE A 12 -11.65 6.19 -10.21
CA PHE A 12 -10.61 7.01 -10.83
C PHE A 12 -9.27 6.28 -10.95
N GLY A 13 -9.19 5.07 -10.40
CA GLY A 13 -7.96 4.29 -10.41
C GLY A 13 -7.01 4.57 -9.25
N ASP A 14 -7.38 5.41 -8.31
CA ASP A 14 -6.57 5.70 -7.15
C ASP A 14 -6.71 4.62 -6.09
N ILE A 15 -5.59 4.21 -5.50
CA ILE A 15 -5.61 3.23 -4.42
C ILE A 15 -6.10 3.90 -3.14
N ILE A 16 -7.19 3.38 -2.57
CA ILE A 16 -7.76 3.94 -1.35
C ILE A 16 -7.56 3.02 -0.14
N SER A 17 -7.37 1.72 -0.38
CA SER A 17 -7.16 0.76 0.70
C SER A 17 -6.31 -0.38 0.20
N PHE A 18 -5.76 -1.16 1.15
CA PHE A 18 -4.98 -2.35 0.85
C PHE A 18 -5.58 -3.54 1.58
N VAL A 19 -5.39 -4.72 0.99
CA VAL A 19 -5.72 -5.98 1.64
C VAL A 19 -4.41 -6.66 2.01
N THR A 20 -4.30 -7.11 3.26
CA THR A 20 -3.07 -7.71 3.76
C THR A 20 -3.14 -9.24 3.73
N SER A 21 -1.98 -9.87 3.92
CA SER A 21 -1.87 -11.32 3.96
C SER A 21 -2.63 -11.94 5.13
N GLU A 22 -2.97 -11.16 6.14
CA GLU A 22 -3.76 -11.62 7.29
C GLU A 22 -5.24 -11.31 7.13
N GLY A 23 -5.66 -10.87 5.94
CA GLY A 23 -7.07 -10.61 5.65
C GLY A 23 -7.59 -9.28 6.14
N ARG A 24 -6.72 -8.37 6.59
CA ARG A 24 -7.13 -7.05 7.03
C ARG A 24 -7.31 -6.12 5.84
N ILE A 25 -8.28 -5.23 5.92
CA ILE A 25 -8.44 -4.15 4.96
C ILE A 25 -8.06 -2.87 5.67
N ILE A 26 -7.01 -2.19 5.19
CA ILE A 26 -6.50 -1.00 5.82
C ILE A 26 -6.48 0.16 4.83
N SER A 27 -6.71 1.37 5.34
CA SER A 27 -6.68 2.56 4.49
C SER A 27 -5.25 2.85 4.03
N TYR A 28 -5.13 3.67 2.99
CA TYR A 28 -3.82 4.08 2.46
C TYR A 28 -2.97 4.73 3.56
N ARG A 29 -3.58 5.65 4.32
CA ARG A 29 -2.88 6.34 5.41
C ARG A 29 -2.41 5.37 6.49
N LYS A 30 -3.27 4.41 6.85
CA LYS A 30 -2.92 3.39 7.84
C LYS A 30 -1.74 2.54 7.33
N ALA A 31 -1.77 2.17 6.06
CA ALA A 31 -0.71 1.39 5.46
C ALA A 31 0.62 2.15 5.48
N LEU A 32 0.60 3.44 5.21
CA LEU A 32 1.81 4.28 5.31
C LEU A 32 2.39 4.24 6.71
N ALA A 33 1.55 4.41 7.72
CA ALA A 33 2.00 4.40 9.11
C ALA A 33 2.58 3.04 9.50
N GLU A 34 1.93 1.96 9.11
CA GLU A 34 2.41 0.61 9.43
C GLU A 34 3.70 0.29 8.69
N ALA A 35 3.85 0.76 7.45
CA ALA A 35 5.08 0.57 6.69
C ALA A 35 6.25 1.32 7.34
N GLU A 36 6.02 2.53 7.81
CA GLU A 36 7.04 3.31 8.50
C GLU A 36 7.48 2.66 9.81
N ASN A 37 6.56 1.99 10.48
CA ASN A 37 6.83 1.29 11.73
C ASN A 37 7.36 -0.12 11.53
N GLY A 38 7.51 -0.55 10.27
CA GLY A 38 8.01 -1.90 9.98
C GLY A 38 6.99 -3.00 10.22
N CYS A 39 5.71 -2.67 10.34
CA CYS A 39 4.66 -3.65 10.59
C CYS A 39 4.21 -4.40 9.33
N ILE A 40 4.46 -3.83 8.17
CA ILE A 40 4.13 -4.44 6.88
C ILE A 40 5.40 -4.60 6.08
N GLN A 41 5.62 -5.79 5.52
CA GLN A 41 6.80 -6.12 4.74
C GLN A 41 6.52 -6.03 3.25
N GLY A 42 7.58 -5.85 2.46
CA GLY A 42 7.47 -5.82 0.99
C GLY A 42 7.06 -4.49 0.41
N VAL A 43 6.90 -3.47 1.24
CA VAL A 43 6.56 -2.12 0.81
C VAL A 43 7.46 -1.11 1.50
N GLN A 44 7.55 0.08 0.91
CA GLN A 44 8.30 1.19 1.50
C GLN A 44 7.53 2.48 1.31
N SER A 45 7.69 3.40 2.24
CA SER A 45 7.16 4.75 2.08
C SER A 45 8.25 5.65 1.52
N PHE A 46 7.84 6.64 0.74
CA PHE A 46 8.78 7.66 0.31
C PHE A 46 8.08 9.02 0.27
N GLU A 47 8.89 10.07 0.40
CA GLU A 47 8.39 11.43 0.39
C GLU A 47 8.81 12.11 -0.90
N ASP A 48 7.86 12.73 -1.60
CA ASP A 48 8.16 13.45 -2.82
C ASP A 48 8.65 14.87 -2.52
N SER A 49 8.94 15.63 -3.56
CA SER A 49 9.49 16.99 -3.40
C SER A 49 8.50 17.96 -2.75
N ASP A 50 7.22 17.64 -2.73
CA ASP A 50 6.18 18.46 -2.12
C ASP A 50 5.90 18.07 -0.66
N GLY A 51 6.61 17.06 -0.16
CA GLY A 51 6.42 16.57 1.20
C GLY A 51 5.30 15.56 1.35
N ASN A 52 4.72 15.08 0.25
CA ASN A 52 3.67 14.07 0.31
C ASN A 52 4.27 12.68 0.41
N LEU A 53 3.69 11.86 1.29
CA LEU A 53 4.14 10.48 1.46
C LEU A 53 3.37 9.57 0.52
N SER A 54 4.11 8.61 -0.05
CA SER A 54 3.54 7.60 -0.94
C SER A 54 4.06 6.23 -0.53
N LEU A 55 3.28 5.20 -0.85
CA LEU A 55 3.64 3.82 -0.56
C LEU A 55 3.93 3.10 -1.88
N LEU A 56 5.05 2.39 -1.94
CA LEU A 56 5.45 1.64 -3.12
C LEU A 56 5.89 0.24 -2.71
N PRO A 57 5.68 -0.77 -3.59
CA PRO A 57 6.28 -2.09 -3.37
C PRO A 57 7.80 -1.99 -3.45
N GLU A 58 8.49 -2.78 -2.65
CA GLU A 58 9.96 -2.78 -2.67
C GLU A 58 10.52 -3.34 -3.98
N THR A 59 9.82 -4.28 -4.60
CA THR A 59 10.32 -4.98 -5.80
C THR A 59 9.71 -4.49 -7.10
N ASP A 60 8.67 -3.68 -7.03
CA ASP A 60 7.99 -3.10 -8.21
C ASP A 60 7.94 -1.59 -8.07
N GLN A 61 7.70 -0.90 -9.19
CA GLN A 61 7.58 0.56 -9.19
C GLN A 61 6.16 1.04 -8.86
N SER A 62 5.19 0.13 -8.86
CA SER A 62 3.81 0.49 -8.58
C SER A 62 3.03 -0.74 -8.15
N PHE A 63 1.80 -0.53 -7.68
CA PHE A 63 0.89 -1.60 -7.34
C PHE A 63 0.04 -2.08 -8.53
N ASP A 64 0.41 -1.74 -9.74
CA ASP A 64 -0.38 -2.10 -10.93
C ASP A 64 -0.48 -3.61 -11.14
N HIS A 65 0.49 -4.37 -10.67
CA HIS A 65 0.49 -5.83 -10.76
C HIS A 65 -0.27 -6.51 -9.63
N TYR A 66 -0.71 -5.74 -8.64
CA TYR A 66 -1.44 -6.31 -7.51
C TYR A 66 -2.91 -6.47 -7.88
N PRO A 67 -3.56 -7.56 -7.48
CA PRO A 67 -4.96 -7.76 -7.80
C PRO A 67 -5.84 -6.71 -7.11
N ASN A 68 -6.83 -6.24 -7.85
CA ASN A 68 -7.88 -5.39 -7.30
C ASN A 68 -8.95 -6.32 -6.73
N LEU A 69 -9.06 -6.38 -5.41
CA LEU A 69 -9.92 -7.36 -4.72
C LEU A 69 -11.32 -6.83 -4.43
N PHE A 70 -11.65 -5.65 -4.94
CA PHE A 70 -12.99 -5.06 -4.72
C PHE A 70 -13.62 -4.59 -6.02
#